data_c0f855fd1ae61d8a3b73aa405ef512bf
#
_entry.id   c0f855fd1ae61d8a3b73aa405ef512bf
#
_cell.length_a   1.000
_cell.length_b   1.000
_cell.length_c   1.000
_cell.angle_alpha   90.00
_cell.angle_beta   90.00
_cell.angle_gamma   90.00
#
_symmetry.space_group_name_H-M   'P 1'
#
loop_
_entity.id
_entity.type
_entity.pdbx_description
1 polymer ?
#
loop_
_entity_poly.entity_id
_entity_poly.type
_entity_poly.pdbx_seq_one_letter_code
_entity_poly.pdbx_strand_id
1 'polypeptide(L)'
;RLGEPCPEKLVSSAVDVCAELAVMPSEPSLLHGDFHYANILGRGKDAWAAIDPKPLKGDPAYEVVPLLRNRWGEIRGGDETNTTVQQRMERFAGMAELEPMTVRWWSLVRSVDDAMWFQENGYEARAEISWDIARSMSADL
;
A
#
# COMPACT_ATOMS: atom_id res chain seq x y z
N ARG A 1 -19.63 3.18 7.50
CA ARG A 1 -19.98 3.62 6.12
C ARG A 1 -19.86 2.46 5.13
N LEU A 2 -20.45 1.32 5.48
CA LEU A 2 -20.50 0.14 4.61
C LEU A 2 -21.35 0.49 3.38
N GLY A 3 -20.79 0.28 2.17
CA GLY A 3 -21.51 0.46 0.91
C GLY A 3 -21.46 1.87 0.30
N GLU A 4 -20.52 2.73 0.69
CA GLU A 4 -20.27 3.96 -0.08
C GLU A 4 -19.78 3.61 -1.49
N PRO A 5 -20.27 4.33 -2.53
CA PRO A 5 -19.81 4.09 -3.89
C PRO A 5 -18.31 4.36 -4.02
N CYS A 6 -17.69 3.69 -4.97
CA CYS A 6 -16.28 3.86 -5.32
C CYS A 6 -15.95 5.37 -5.48
N PRO A 7 -14.91 5.89 -4.79
CA PRO A 7 -14.56 7.30 -4.84
C PRO A 7 -13.95 7.66 -6.21
N GLU A 8 -14.78 8.12 -7.15
CA GLU A 8 -14.37 8.42 -8.54
C GLU A 8 -13.11 9.27 -8.64
N LYS A 9 -12.96 10.27 -7.76
CA LYS A 9 -11.76 11.13 -7.73
C LYS A 9 -10.49 10.37 -7.40
N LEU A 10 -10.55 9.41 -6.45
CA LEU A 10 -9.38 8.59 -6.12
C LEU A 10 -9.01 7.65 -7.25
N VAL A 11 -10.01 7.08 -7.92
CA VAL A 11 -9.79 6.24 -9.09
C VAL A 11 -9.16 7.04 -10.22
N SER A 12 -9.67 8.24 -10.51
CA SER A 12 -9.09 9.12 -11.52
C SER A 12 -7.63 9.46 -11.19
N SER A 13 -7.35 9.88 -9.95
CA SER A 13 -5.97 10.15 -9.52
C SER A 13 -5.05 8.93 -9.66
N ALA A 14 -5.55 7.74 -9.32
CA ALA A 14 -4.77 6.51 -9.48
C ALA A 14 -4.47 6.19 -10.95
N VAL A 15 -5.43 6.44 -11.86
CA VAL A 15 -5.24 6.26 -13.31
C VAL A 15 -4.18 7.24 -13.84
N ASP A 16 -4.23 8.52 -13.45
CA ASP A 16 -3.25 9.51 -13.85
C ASP A 16 -1.84 9.14 -13.37
N VAL A 17 -1.72 8.74 -12.10
CA VAL A 17 -0.46 8.28 -11.52
C VAL A 17 0.05 6.98 -12.18
N CYS A 18 -0.84 6.06 -12.55
CA CYS A 18 -0.47 4.86 -13.30
C CYS A 18 0.19 5.20 -14.64
N ALA A 19 -0.32 6.22 -15.34
CA ALA A 19 0.28 6.68 -16.60
C ALA A 19 1.69 7.24 -16.39
N GLU A 20 1.93 7.99 -15.32
CA GLU A 20 3.25 8.49 -14.95
C GLU A 20 4.21 7.35 -14.59
N LEU A 21 3.77 6.40 -13.75
CA LEU A 21 4.58 5.23 -13.37
C LEU A 21 4.97 4.37 -14.58
N ALA A 22 4.10 4.27 -15.57
CA ALA A 22 4.34 3.46 -16.77
C ALA A 22 5.49 3.98 -17.64
N VAL A 23 5.81 5.27 -17.56
CA VAL A 23 6.90 5.91 -18.34
C VAL A 23 8.14 6.18 -17.49
N MET A 24 8.07 6.01 -16.17
CA MET A 24 9.22 6.19 -15.29
C MET A 24 10.23 5.05 -15.47
N PRO A 25 11.54 5.38 -15.47
CA PRO A 25 12.57 4.34 -15.40
C PRO A 25 12.45 3.56 -14.09
N SER A 26 12.38 2.26 -14.17
CA SER A 26 12.38 1.38 -13.00
C SER A 26 13.30 0.19 -13.26
N GLU A 27 14.05 -0.22 -12.25
CA GLU A 27 14.80 -1.48 -12.25
C GLU A 27 13.96 -2.55 -11.55
N PRO A 28 13.26 -3.41 -12.33
CA PRO A 28 12.35 -4.37 -11.74
C PRO A 28 13.10 -5.44 -10.95
N SER A 29 12.62 -5.70 -9.75
CA SER A 29 13.11 -6.72 -8.82
C SER A 29 12.14 -7.89 -8.70
N LEU A 30 12.60 -9.00 -8.13
CA LEU A 30 11.72 -10.06 -7.67
C LEU A 30 11.04 -9.61 -6.37
N LEU A 31 9.72 -9.52 -6.40
CA LEU A 31 8.89 -9.09 -5.28
C LEU A 31 8.28 -10.30 -4.56
N HIS A 32 8.01 -10.13 -3.27
CA HIS A 32 7.27 -11.09 -2.47
C HIS A 32 5.77 -11.14 -2.86
N GLY A 33 5.19 -10.00 -3.20
CA GLY A 33 3.81 -9.85 -3.65
C GLY A 33 2.74 -9.81 -2.56
N ASP A 34 3.04 -10.36 -1.36
CA ASP A 34 2.14 -10.37 -0.20
C ASP A 34 2.92 -10.13 1.11
N PHE A 35 3.72 -9.06 1.13
CA PHE A 35 4.67 -8.78 2.21
C PHE A 35 3.99 -8.06 3.38
N HIS A 36 3.38 -8.83 4.27
CA HIS A 36 2.76 -8.34 5.50
C HIS A 36 3.33 -9.07 6.74
N TYR A 37 3.07 -8.56 7.95
CA TYR A 37 3.68 -9.05 9.19
C TYR A 37 3.47 -10.54 9.46
N ALA A 38 2.31 -11.11 9.09
CA ALA A 38 2.07 -12.54 9.28
C ALA A 38 2.97 -13.42 8.40
N ASN A 39 3.53 -12.85 7.32
CA ASN A 39 4.48 -13.52 6.43
C ASN A 39 5.95 -13.24 6.77
N ILE A 40 6.21 -12.61 7.92
CA ILE A 40 7.56 -12.31 8.42
C ILE A 40 7.75 -13.02 9.76
N LEU A 41 8.54 -14.09 9.76
CA LEU A 41 8.77 -14.92 10.94
C LEU A 41 10.17 -14.72 11.51
N GLY A 42 10.25 -14.64 12.85
CA GLY A 42 11.52 -14.67 13.54
C GLY A 42 12.19 -16.05 13.46
N ARG A 43 13.47 -16.11 13.14
CA ARG A 43 14.29 -17.32 13.08
C ARG A 43 15.41 -17.28 14.13
N GLY A 44 15.05 -17.06 15.39
CA GLY A 44 16.01 -16.92 16.48
C GLY A 44 16.40 -15.46 16.73
N LYS A 45 17.56 -15.23 17.34
CA LYS A 45 18.00 -13.89 17.70
C LYS A 45 18.43 -13.13 16.44
N ASP A 46 17.78 -12.00 16.20
CA ASP A 46 18.10 -11.06 15.11
C ASP A 46 18.03 -11.61 13.68
N ALA A 47 17.34 -12.75 13.47
CA ALA A 47 17.11 -13.32 12.15
C ALA A 47 15.62 -13.38 11.81
N TRP A 48 15.28 -13.04 10.56
CA TRP A 48 13.91 -13.01 10.05
C TRP A 48 13.80 -13.78 8.74
N ALA A 49 12.65 -14.32 8.44
CA ALA A 49 12.36 -14.97 7.18
C ALA A 49 11.02 -14.51 6.64
N ALA A 50 10.97 -14.15 5.38
CA ALA A 50 9.72 -14.00 4.64
C ALA A 50 9.24 -15.37 4.17
N ILE A 51 7.95 -15.64 4.32
CA ILE A 51 7.30 -16.89 3.95
C ILE A 51 6.06 -16.61 3.08
N ASP A 52 5.54 -17.64 2.43
CA ASP A 52 4.31 -17.62 1.62
C ASP A 52 4.31 -16.53 0.53
N PRO A 53 5.35 -16.46 -0.33
CA PRO A 53 5.41 -15.46 -1.38
C PRO A 53 4.38 -15.73 -2.47
N LYS A 54 3.84 -14.64 -3.04
CA LYS A 54 3.12 -14.60 -4.32
C LYS A 54 4.01 -13.89 -5.34
N PRO A 55 5.08 -14.53 -5.82
CA PRO A 55 6.18 -13.85 -6.48
C PRO A 55 5.76 -13.20 -7.79
N LEU A 56 6.22 -11.97 -7.96
CA LEU A 56 6.06 -11.23 -9.20
C LEU A 56 7.32 -10.40 -9.48
N LYS A 57 7.48 -9.95 -10.71
CA LYS A 57 8.57 -9.06 -11.11
C LYS A 57 8.02 -7.65 -11.28
N GLY A 58 8.56 -6.68 -10.56
CA GLY A 58 8.08 -5.31 -10.61
C GLY A 58 8.94 -4.33 -9.82
N ASP A 59 8.41 -3.12 -9.66
CA ASP A 59 9.04 -2.08 -8.87
C ASP A 59 8.94 -2.41 -7.36
N PRO A 60 10.05 -2.34 -6.59
CA PRO A 60 10.04 -2.61 -5.15
C PRO A 60 9.06 -1.75 -4.35
N ALA A 61 8.77 -0.55 -4.80
CA ALA A 61 7.81 0.35 -4.16
C ALA A 61 6.39 -0.25 -4.08
N TYR A 62 6.05 -1.18 -4.96
CA TYR A 62 4.78 -1.90 -4.94
C TYR A 62 4.56 -2.74 -3.65
N GLU A 63 5.63 -3.16 -2.95
CA GLU A 63 5.56 -4.02 -1.76
C GLU A 63 5.01 -3.34 -0.50
N VAL A 64 4.89 -2.02 -0.49
CA VAL A 64 4.64 -1.25 0.74
C VAL A 64 3.22 -1.41 1.28
N VAL A 65 2.21 -1.49 0.44
CA VAL A 65 0.80 -1.46 0.84
C VAL A 65 0.39 -2.55 1.84
N PRO A 66 0.79 -3.83 1.70
CA PRO A 66 0.49 -4.82 2.72
C PRO A 66 1.03 -4.47 4.10
N LEU A 67 2.19 -3.81 4.19
CA LEU A 67 2.77 -3.34 5.44
C LEU A 67 1.98 -2.17 6.04
N LEU A 68 1.47 -1.25 5.23
CA LEU A 68 0.65 -0.12 5.70
C LEU A 68 -0.64 -0.59 6.38
N ARG A 69 -1.20 -1.72 5.98
CA ARG A 69 -2.41 -2.30 6.58
C ARG A 69 -2.18 -2.97 7.93
N ASN A 70 -0.94 -3.31 8.26
CA ASN A 70 -0.64 -4.02 9.50
C ASN A 70 -0.97 -3.17 10.72
N ARG A 71 -1.56 -3.83 11.74
CA ARG A 71 -1.96 -3.18 12.99
C ARG A 71 -2.85 -1.97 12.75
N TRP A 72 -3.74 -2.06 11.77
CA TRP A 72 -4.64 -0.96 11.39
C TRP A 72 -5.49 -0.47 12.54
N GLY A 73 -5.94 -1.36 13.42
CA GLY A 73 -6.71 -1.01 14.61
C GLY A 73 -6.00 -0.05 15.58
N GLU A 74 -4.67 0.05 15.49
CA GLU A 74 -3.87 0.99 16.29
C GLU A 74 -3.74 2.36 15.62
N ILE A 75 -3.95 2.43 14.29
CA ILE A 75 -3.89 3.67 13.52
C ILE A 75 -5.27 4.33 13.47
N ARG A 76 -6.33 3.51 13.40
CA ARG A 76 -7.70 3.96 13.21
C ARG A 76 -8.25 4.53 14.51
N GLY A 77 -8.27 5.85 14.62
CA GLY A 77 -8.79 6.48 15.83
C GLY A 77 -8.79 8.00 15.85
N GLY A 78 -8.90 8.68 14.70
CA GLY A 78 -9.05 10.13 14.70
C GLY A 78 -8.47 10.84 13.47
N ASP A 79 -8.35 12.15 13.59
CA ASP A 79 -7.84 13.05 12.53
C ASP A 79 -6.37 12.78 12.15
N GLU A 80 -5.67 11.90 12.88
CA GLU A 80 -4.27 11.58 12.68
C GLU A 80 -4.03 10.40 11.72
N THR A 81 -5.07 9.76 11.19
CA THR A 81 -4.92 8.57 10.34
C THR A 81 -4.04 8.87 9.13
N ASN A 82 -4.29 9.96 8.42
CA ASN A 82 -3.53 10.34 7.24
C ASN A 82 -2.05 10.57 7.56
N THR A 83 -1.77 11.32 8.62
CA THR A 83 -0.40 11.61 9.07
C THR A 83 0.34 10.32 9.45
N THR A 84 -0.32 9.42 10.17
CA THR A 84 0.30 8.16 10.60
C THR A 84 0.61 7.25 9.41
N VAL A 85 -0.30 7.15 8.44
CA VAL A 85 -0.08 6.34 7.24
C VAL A 85 1.04 6.90 6.39
N GLN A 86 1.10 8.21 6.19
CA GLN A 86 2.18 8.89 5.47
C GLN A 86 3.54 8.69 6.17
N GLN A 87 3.62 8.86 7.47
CA GLN A 87 4.86 8.62 8.24
C GLN A 87 5.34 7.17 8.14
N ARG A 88 4.42 6.19 8.16
CA ARG A 88 4.78 4.78 7.94
C ARG A 88 5.35 4.56 6.54
N MET A 89 4.72 5.12 5.53
CA MET A 89 5.18 5.05 4.15
C MET A 89 6.57 5.66 3.99
N GLU A 90 6.79 6.87 4.49
CA GLU A 90 8.08 7.56 4.44
C GLU A 90 9.19 6.79 5.17
N ARG A 91 8.88 6.26 6.36
CA ARG A 91 9.81 5.42 7.11
C ARG A 91 10.19 4.17 6.35
N PHE A 92 9.22 3.52 5.71
CA PHE A 92 9.49 2.35 4.90
C PHE A 92 10.36 2.71 3.69
N ALA A 93 10.00 3.77 2.96
CA ALA A 93 10.78 4.25 1.81
C ALA A 93 12.26 4.52 2.20
N GLY A 94 12.48 5.20 3.33
CA GLY A 94 13.84 5.47 3.83
C GLY A 94 14.61 4.22 4.24
N MET A 95 13.96 3.24 4.88
CA MET A 95 14.61 1.98 5.28
C MET A 95 14.92 1.06 4.09
N ALA A 96 14.10 1.11 3.05
CA ALA A 96 14.28 0.34 1.83
C ALA A 96 15.11 1.07 0.75
N GLU A 97 15.56 2.29 1.05
CA GLU A 97 16.33 3.16 0.12
C GLU A 97 15.56 3.41 -1.20
N LEU A 98 14.24 3.56 -1.08
CA LEU A 98 13.35 3.85 -2.21
C LEU A 98 13.00 5.35 -2.26
N GLU A 99 12.74 5.84 -3.47
CA GLU A 99 12.30 7.21 -3.67
C GLU A 99 10.88 7.40 -3.08
N PRO A 100 10.67 8.34 -2.11
CA PRO A 100 9.41 8.45 -1.38
C PRO A 100 8.19 8.74 -2.26
N MET A 101 8.35 9.54 -3.32
CA MET A 101 7.24 9.87 -4.23
C MET A 101 6.82 8.63 -5.04
N THR A 102 7.77 7.82 -5.51
CA THR A 102 7.50 6.57 -6.21
C THR A 102 6.76 5.58 -5.30
N VAL A 103 7.17 5.46 -4.03
CA VAL A 103 6.49 4.64 -3.02
C VAL A 103 5.06 5.14 -2.78
N ARG A 104 4.86 6.45 -2.68
CA ARG A 104 3.55 7.08 -2.50
C ARG A 104 2.63 6.80 -3.69
N TRP A 105 3.12 6.93 -4.91
CA TRP A 105 2.38 6.68 -6.14
C TRP A 105 1.96 5.22 -6.26
N TRP A 106 2.88 4.28 -6.05
CA TRP A 106 2.56 2.86 -6.03
C TRP A 106 1.57 2.51 -4.91
N SER A 107 1.69 3.16 -3.75
CA SER A 107 0.77 2.96 -2.63
C SER A 107 -0.64 3.46 -2.96
N LEU A 108 -0.79 4.58 -3.67
CA LEU A 108 -2.09 5.06 -4.16
C LEU A 108 -2.71 4.05 -5.14
N VAL A 109 -1.99 3.72 -6.20
CA VAL A 109 -2.47 2.83 -7.27
C VAL A 109 -2.88 1.46 -6.71
N ARG A 110 -2.00 0.83 -5.94
CA ARG A 110 -2.27 -0.49 -5.37
C ARG A 110 -3.41 -0.45 -4.35
N SER A 111 -3.54 0.61 -3.55
CA SER A 111 -4.63 0.69 -2.57
C SER A 111 -5.99 0.88 -3.24
N VAL A 112 -6.06 1.60 -4.35
CA VAL A 112 -7.29 1.71 -5.16
C VAL A 112 -7.65 0.36 -5.77
N ASP A 113 -6.71 -0.33 -6.40
CA ASP A 113 -6.92 -1.66 -6.99
C ASP A 113 -7.40 -2.68 -5.94
N ASP A 114 -6.69 -2.77 -4.81
CA ASP A 114 -7.05 -3.64 -3.69
C ASP A 114 -8.44 -3.30 -3.12
N ALA A 115 -8.79 -2.03 -2.99
CA ALA A 115 -10.09 -1.60 -2.46
C ALA A 115 -11.24 -2.02 -3.38
N MET A 116 -11.09 -1.82 -4.69
CA MET A 116 -12.07 -2.26 -5.69
C MET A 116 -12.23 -3.78 -5.66
N TRP A 117 -11.13 -4.51 -5.67
CA TRP A 117 -11.17 -5.97 -5.59
C TRP A 117 -11.85 -6.47 -4.30
N PHE A 118 -11.55 -5.86 -3.15
CA PHE A 118 -12.19 -6.23 -1.89
C PHE A 118 -13.68 -5.95 -1.89
N GLN A 119 -14.14 -4.83 -2.47
CA GLN A 119 -15.57 -4.53 -2.61
C GLN A 119 -16.28 -5.54 -3.50
N GLU A 120 -15.73 -5.86 -4.66
CA GLU A 120 -16.29 -6.85 -5.59
C GLU A 120 -16.42 -8.24 -4.97
N ASN A 121 -15.54 -8.59 -4.04
CA ASN A 121 -15.52 -9.89 -3.36
C ASN A 121 -16.16 -9.88 -1.97
N GLY A 122 -16.84 -8.79 -1.56
CA GLY A 122 -17.60 -8.71 -0.31
C GLY A 122 -16.75 -8.53 0.96
N TYR A 123 -15.49 -8.10 0.85
CA TYR A 123 -14.59 -7.81 1.96
C TYR A 123 -14.62 -6.34 2.37
N GLU A 124 -15.80 -5.83 2.71
CA GLU A 124 -16.06 -4.40 2.97
C GLU A 124 -15.06 -3.74 3.94
N ALA A 125 -14.78 -4.38 5.08
CA ALA A 125 -13.85 -3.83 6.07
C ALA A 125 -12.42 -3.67 5.53
N ARG A 126 -11.98 -4.56 4.63
CA ARG A 126 -10.66 -4.46 3.97
C ARG A 126 -10.68 -3.39 2.88
N ALA A 127 -11.79 -3.26 2.18
CA ALA A 127 -11.98 -2.21 1.19
C ALA A 127 -11.88 -0.82 1.83
N GLU A 128 -12.55 -0.60 2.97
CA GLU A 128 -12.47 0.67 3.71
C GLU A 128 -11.04 1.02 4.11
N ILE A 129 -10.28 0.06 4.65
CA ILE A 129 -8.86 0.26 4.98
C ILE A 129 -8.06 0.70 3.75
N SER A 130 -8.29 0.04 2.62
CA SER A 130 -7.58 0.36 1.38
C SER A 130 -7.97 1.74 0.85
N TRP A 131 -9.24 2.14 0.93
CA TRP A 131 -9.68 3.49 0.60
C TRP A 131 -9.07 4.56 1.51
N ASP A 132 -8.93 4.29 2.81
CA ASP A 132 -8.29 5.22 3.75
C ASP A 132 -6.80 5.41 3.43
N ILE A 133 -6.09 4.34 3.07
CA ILE A 133 -4.70 4.43 2.60
C ILE A 133 -4.64 5.24 1.29
N ALA A 134 -5.51 4.97 0.33
CA ALA A 134 -5.56 5.71 -0.93
C ALA A 134 -5.80 7.21 -0.70
N ARG A 135 -6.73 7.59 0.19
CA ARG A 135 -6.97 9.00 0.57
C ARG A 135 -5.71 9.64 1.16
N SER A 136 -5.01 8.93 2.05
CA SER A 136 -3.78 9.41 2.66
C SER A 136 -2.66 9.64 1.64
N MET A 137 -2.61 8.81 0.59
CA MET A 137 -1.60 8.93 -0.48
C MET A 137 -1.96 10.00 -1.51
N SER A 138 -3.25 10.29 -1.72
CA SER A 138 -3.72 11.29 -2.68
C SER A 138 -3.72 12.72 -2.14
N ALA A 139 -3.55 12.93 -0.84
CA ALA A 139 -3.50 14.26 -0.25
C ALA A 139 -2.34 15.07 -0.87
N ASP A 140 -2.64 16.26 -1.38
CA ASP A 140 -1.65 17.16 -2.00
C ASP A 140 -1.01 16.65 -3.32
N LEU A 141 -1.68 15.73 -4.03
CA LEU A 141 -1.35 15.36 -5.43
C LEU A 141 -2.10 16.24 -6.41
#